data_73310981ff5ed45dd4f7e87a8c003925
#
_entry.id   73310981ff5ed45dd4f7e87a8c003925
#
_cell.length_a   1.000
_cell.length_b   1.000
_cell.length_c   1.000
_cell.angle_alpha   90.00
_cell.angle_beta   90.00
_cell.angle_gamma   90.00
#
_symmetry.space_group_name_H-M   'P 1'
#
loop_
_entity.id
_entity.type
_entity.pdbx_description
1 polymer ?
#
loop_
_entity_poly.entity_id
_entity_poly.type
_entity_poly.pdbx_seq_one_letter_code
_entity_poly.pdbx_strand_id
1 'polypeptide(L)'
;FFKGVFAVIDLVGISNDPSGEYFGDITYEINNKSRIKTAKMAKSEGVSRYLLPSSCSVYGIRNEEEVDENSKTYPISTYSKSNEQAELGVLKLSDKNFTVVVLRQATVYGSSPRMRFDLVVNNMAYNAWANKKIQLMRNGKQWRPLIHIYDLARAYLYILKLSSEDINGQIINIGSDNHN
;
A
#
# COMPACT_ATOMS: atom_id res chain seq x y z
N PHE A 1 -16.46 18.60 1.12
CA PHE A 1 -15.05 18.49 0.69
C PHE A 1 -14.91 17.71 -0.62
N PHE A 2 -15.69 16.64 -0.81
CA PHE A 2 -15.64 15.77 -1.98
C PHE A 2 -16.65 16.09 -3.08
N LYS A 3 -17.36 17.21 -3.01
CA LYS A 3 -18.37 17.59 -4.02
C LYS A 3 -17.79 17.62 -5.44
N GLY A 4 -18.35 16.82 -6.36
CA GLY A 4 -17.87 16.70 -7.74
C GLY A 4 -16.61 15.84 -7.93
N VAL A 5 -16.12 15.20 -6.88
CA VAL A 5 -14.99 14.27 -6.96
C VAL A 5 -15.49 12.91 -7.44
N PHE A 6 -14.91 12.40 -8.54
CA PHE A 6 -15.23 11.08 -9.09
C PHE A 6 -14.58 9.96 -8.28
N ALA A 7 -13.29 10.09 -7.95
CA ALA A 7 -12.53 9.06 -7.28
C ALA A 7 -11.58 9.65 -6.23
N VAL A 8 -11.33 8.89 -5.16
CA VAL A 8 -10.33 9.18 -4.14
C VAL A 8 -9.26 8.11 -4.15
N ILE A 9 -8.00 8.51 -4.17
CA ILE A 9 -6.84 7.66 -3.89
C ILE A 9 -6.27 8.13 -2.55
N ASP A 10 -6.43 7.32 -1.51
CA ASP A 10 -6.07 7.71 -0.14
C ASP A 10 -4.60 7.37 0.18
N LEU A 11 -3.70 8.27 -0.19
CA LEU A 11 -2.25 8.11 0.03
C LEU A 11 -1.79 8.56 1.43
N VAL A 12 -2.71 8.90 2.33
CA VAL A 12 -2.36 9.34 3.68
C VAL A 12 -1.93 8.16 4.54
N GLY A 13 -0.83 8.30 5.26
CA GLY A 13 -0.39 7.26 6.19
C GLY A 13 1.02 7.46 6.75
N ILE A 14 1.27 6.86 7.91
CA ILE A 14 2.61 6.62 8.43
C ILE A 14 3.12 5.36 7.76
N SER A 15 4.14 5.48 6.89
CA SER A 15 4.41 4.50 5.83
C SER A 15 5.68 3.65 6.05
N ASN A 16 6.17 3.53 7.28
CA ASN A 16 7.26 2.61 7.61
C ASN A 16 7.13 2.01 9.00
N ASP A 17 7.70 0.83 9.21
CA ASP A 17 7.62 0.11 10.47
C ASP A 17 8.26 0.87 11.64
N PRO A 18 9.48 1.47 11.55
CA PRO A 18 10.06 2.18 12.67
C PRO A 18 9.21 3.36 13.16
N SER A 19 8.71 4.20 12.24
CA SER A 19 7.80 5.29 12.61
C SER A 19 6.47 4.77 13.10
N GLY A 20 5.97 3.68 12.49
CA GLY A 20 4.75 3.01 12.89
C GLY A 20 4.77 2.54 14.33
N GLU A 21 5.87 1.93 14.76
CA GLU A 21 6.04 1.49 16.16
C GLU A 21 6.26 2.67 17.11
N TYR A 22 7.07 3.64 16.72
CA TYR A 22 7.35 4.82 17.56
C TYR A 22 6.09 5.63 17.85
N PHE A 23 5.20 5.78 16.87
CA PHE A 23 3.94 6.52 16.99
C PHE A 23 2.71 5.62 17.17
N GLY A 24 2.86 4.43 17.69
CA GLY A 24 1.87 3.36 17.85
C GLY A 24 0.39 3.76 17.71
N ASP A 25 -0.19 4.40 18.72
CA ASP A 25 -1.61 4.80 18.71
C ASP A 25 -1.93 5.80 17.58
N ILE A 26 -1.03 6.75 17.32
CA ILE A 26 -1.19 7.74 16.24
C ILE A 26 -1.17 7.04 14.88
N THR A 27 -0.30 6.03 14.73
CA THR A 27 -0.26 5.20 13.52
C THR A 27 -1.58 4.49 13.30
N TYR A 28 -2.15 3.94 14.34
CA TYR A 28 -3.46 3.29 14.27
C TYR A 28 -4.58 4.27 13.92
N GLU A 29 -4.60 5.44 14.56
CA GLU A 29 -5.58 6.49 14.24
C GLU A 29 -5.49 6.93 12.77
N ILE A 30 -4.27 7.17 12.26
CA ILE A 30 -4.05 7.65 10.89
C ILE A 30 -4.26 6.54 9.87
N ASN A 31 -3.61 5.39 10.03
CA ASN A 31 -3.59 4.35 9.00
C ASN A 31 -4.87 3.50 8.97
N ASN A 32 -5.65 3.48 10.04
CA ASN A 32 -6.89 2.73 10.12
C ASN A 32 -8.10 3.65 10.24
N LYS A 33 -8.31 4.28 11.40
CA LYS A 33 -9.56 4.97 11.69
C LYS A 33 -9.81 6.16 10.76
N SER A 34 -8.78 6.99 10.49
CA SER A 34 -8.97 8.14 9.60
C SER A 34 -9.29 7.73 8.17
N ARG A 35 -8.66 6.65 7.65
CA ARG A 35 -8.91 6.13 6.31
C ARG A 35 -10.34 5.60 6.15
N ILE A 36 -10.82 4.84 7.15
CA ILE A 36 -12.22 4.39 7.18
C ILE A 36 -13.19 5.59 7.25
N LYS A 37 -12.87 6.61 8.08
CA LYS A 37 -13.66 7.83 8.18
C LYS A 37 -13.67 8.60 6.85
N THR A 38 -12.52 8.74 6.20
CA THR A 38 -12.39 9.39 4.89
C THR A 38 -13.21 8.66 3.83
N ALA A 39 -13.17 7.33 3.78
CA ALA A 39 -13.97 6.52 2.87
C ALA A 39 -15.48 6.69 3.12
N LYS A 40 -15.92 6.71 4.39
CA LYS A 40 -17.33 6.99 4.75
C LYS A 40 -17.77 8.38 4.28
N MET A 41 -16.94 9.40 4.48
CA MET A 41 -17.22 10.75 4.05
C MET A 41 -17.26 10.84 2.51
N ALA A 42 -16.32 10.24 1.80
CA ALA A 42 -16.31 10.17 0.35
C ALA A 42 -17.60 9.54 -0.19
N LYS A 43 -18.00 8.40 0.39
CA LYS A 43 -19.26 7.72 0.05
C LYS A 43 -20.48 8.61 0.26
N SER A 44 -20.58 9.27 1.42
CA SER A 44 -21.73 10.15 1.75
C SER A 44 -21.83 11.39 0.87
N GLU A 45 -20.72 11.85 0.29
CA GLU A 45 -20.63 12.98 -0.63
C GLU A 45 -20.82 12.60 -2.11
N GLY A 46 -21.09 11.31 -2.38
CA GLY A 46 -21.38 10.82 -3.73
C GLY A 46 -20.14 10.53 -4.57
N VAL A 47 -18.96 10.33 -3.97
CA VAL A 47 -17.80 9.80 -4.66
C VAL A 47 -18.12 8.39 -5.16
N SER A 48 -17.78 8.10 -6.41
CA SER A 48 -18.10 6.80 -7.03
C SER A 48 -17.05 5.74 -6.75
N ARG A 49 -15.79 6.14 -6.45
CA ARG A 49 -14.67 5.19 -6.36
C ARG A 49 -13.66 5.57 -5.28
N TYR A 50 -13.24 4.58 -4.51
CA TYR A 50 -12.23 4.74 -3.46
C TYR A 50 -11.15 3.68 -3.59
N LEU A 51 -9.92 4.11 -3.82
CA LEU A 51 -8.75 3.26 -3.87
C LEU A 51 -7.98 3.39 -2.56
N LEU A 52 -7.83 2.27 -1.85
CA LEU A 52 -7.07 2.18 -0.61
C LEU A 52 -5.69 1.59 -0.87
N PRO A 53 -4.62 2.39 -0.91
CA PRO A 53 -3.27 1.88 -0.87
C PRO A 53 -3.00 1.16 0.45
N SER A 54 -2.76 -0.13 0.36
CA SER A 54 -2.30 -0.99 1.43
C SER A 54 -0.87 -1.45 1.15
N SER A 55 -0.41 -2.49 1.78
CA SER A 55 0.98 -2.95 1.68
C SER A 55 1.06 -4.48 1.67
N CYS A 56 1.99 -5.03 0.91
CA CYS A 56 2.34 -6.45 0.97
C CYS A 56 2.81 -6.90 2.39
N SER A 57 3.18 -5.94 3.27
CA SER A 57 3.55 -6.25 4.66
C SER A 57 2.43 -6.89 5.48
N VAL A 58 1.18 -6.82 5.03
CA VAL A 58 0.05 -7.51 5.68
C VAL A 58 0.19 -9.03 5.64
N TYR A 59 0.92 -9.57 4.67
CA TYR A 59 1.19 -11.01 4.59
C TYR A 59 2.18 -11.50 5.64
N GLY A 60 2.94 -10.61 6.28
CA GLY A 60 3.95 -10.96 7.27
C GLY A 60 5.20 -11.60 6.67
N ILE A 61 5.91 -12.37 7.48
CA ILE A 61 7.10 -13.12 7.04
C ILE A 61 6.66 -14.53 6.65
N ARG A 62 6.90 -14.89 5.40
CA ARG A 62 6.67 -16.23 4.87
C ARG A 62 8.02 -16.87 4.55
N ASN A 63 8.19 -18.11 4.92
CA ASN A 63 9.48 -18.78 4.77
C ASN A 63 9.69 -19.38 3.38
N GLU A 64 8.65 -19.71 2.61
CA GLU A 64 8.81 -20.52 1.39
C GLU A 64 7.67 -20.43 0.37
N GLU A 65 6.67 -19.59 0.54
CA GLU A 65 5.51 -19.62 -0.35
C GLU A 65 5.30 -18.30 -1.05
N GLU A 66 5.03 -18.36 -2.35
CA GLU A 66 4.40 -17.26 -3.07
C GLU A 66 3.03 -16.98 -2.44
N VAL A 67 2.71 -15.72 -2.26
CA VAL A 67 1.43 -15.28 -1.71
C VAL A 67 0.62 -14.55 -2.76
N ASP A 68 -0.67 -14.81 -2.77
CA ASP A 68 -1.68 -14.15 -3.58
C ASP A 68 -2.70 -13.41 -2.70
N GLU A 69 -3.68 -12.79 -3.32
CA GLU A 69 -4.73 -12.04 -2.64
C GLU A 69 -5.62 -12.91 -1.72
N ASN A 70 -5.71 -14.22 -1.99
CA ASN A 70 -6.47 -15.18 -1.21
C ASN A 70 -5.68 -15.73 -0.01
N SER A 71 -4.38 -15.49 -0.01
CA SER A 71 -3.50 -15.95 1.06
C SER A 71 -3.82 -15.28 2.38
N LYS A 72 -3.80 -16.06 3.45
CA LYS A 72 -4.04 -15.56 4.80
C LYS A 72 -3.00 -14.51 5.19
N THR A 73 -3.44 -13.42 5.78
CA THR A 73 -2.59 -12.35 6.31
C THR A 73 -2.07 -12.68 7.70
N TYR A 74 -0.83 -12.22 8.00
CA TYR A 74 -0.17 -12.35 9.31
C TYR A 74 0.62 -11.08 9.62
N PRO A 75 -0.05 -9.94 9.78
CA PRO A 75 0.62 -8.66 10.01
C PRO A 75 1.36 -8.67 11.36
N ILE A 76 2.61 -8.24 11.36
CA ILE A 76 3.48 -8.29 12.53
C ILE A 76 3.58 -6.91 13.19
N SER A 77 3.88 -5.88 12.40
CA SER A 77 4.09 -4.51 12.89
C SER A 77 2.80 -3.75 13.08
N THR A 78 2.84 -2.68 13.87
CA THR A 78 1.70 -1.74 14.04
C THR A 78 1.27 -1.17 12.69
N TYR A 79 2.22 -0.87 11.79
CA TYR A 79 1.95 -0.44 10.43
C TYR A 79 1.13 -1.48 9.65
N SER A 80 1.58 -2.73 9.60
CA SER A 80 0.89 -3.77 8.84
C SER A 80 -0.48 -4.14 9.43
N LYS A 81 -0.60 -4.19 10.76
CA LYS A 81 -1.88 -4.43 11.45
C LYS A 81 -2.89 -3.31 11.18
N SER A 82 -2.46 -2.05 11.23
CA SER A 82 -3.33 -0.92 10.96
C SER A 82 -3.81 -0.87 9.50
N ASN A 83 -2.96 -1.25 8.54
CA ASN A 83 -3.36 -1.38 7.14
C ASN A 83 -4.38 -2.51 6.94
N GLU A 84 -4.13 -3.71 7.46
CA GLU A 84 -5.09 -4.82 7.37
C GLU A 84 -6.47 -4.44 7.91
N GLN A 85 -6.51 -3.78 9.07
CA GLN A 85 -7.78 -3.35 9.64
C GLN A 85 -8.47 -2.26 8.82
N ALA A 86 -7.70 -1.37 8.18
CA ALA A 86 -8.25 -0.41 7.23
C ALA A 86 -8.84 -1.11 6.00
N GLU A 87 -8.16 -2.13 5.44
CA GLU A 87 -8.68 -2.95 4.35
C GLU A 87 -10.08 -3.48 4.71
N LEU A 88 -10.17 -4.19 5.84
CA LEU A 88 -11.42 -4.78 6.31
C LEU A 88 -12.53 -3.74 6.55
N GLY A 89 -12.15 -2.58 7.10
CA GLY A 89 -13.10 -1.51 7.39
C GLY A 89 -13.62 -0.80 6.14
N VAL A 90 -12.76 -0.55 5.17
CA VAL A 90 -13.11 0.17 3.94
C VAL A 90 -13.85 -0.75 2.97
N LEU A 91 -13.46 -2.02 2.83
CA LEU A 91 -14.16 -3.00 1.99
C LEU A 91 -15.63 -3.17 2.37
N LYS A 92 -15.98 -3.11 3.65
CA LYS A 92 -17.38 -3.14 4.13
C LYS A 92 -18.24 -1.98 3.62
N LEU A 93 -17.64 -0.93 3.09
CA LEU A 93 -18.35 0.23 2.55
C LEU A 93 -18.73 0.06 1.08
N SER A 94 -18.16 -0.94 0.41
CA SER A 94 -18.42 -1.17 -1.02
C SER A 94 -19.89 -1.54 -1.24
N ASP A 95 -20.50 -0.95 -2.29
CA ASP A 95 -21.82 -1.29 -2.78
C ASP A 95 -21.94 -0.94 -4.27
N LYS A 96 -23.14 -1.03 -4.82
CA LYS A 96 -23.41 -0.75 -6.24
C LYS A 96 -23.09 0.67 -6.70
N ASN A 97 -23.01 1.64 -5.78
CA ASN A 97 -22.77 3.05 -6.06
C ASN A 97 -21.40 3.53 -5.58
N PHE A 98 -20.68 2.71 -4.82
CA PHE A 98 -19.38 3.05 -4.23
C PHE A 98 -18.40 1.90 -4.40
N THR A 99 -17.59 2.01 -5.45
CA THR A 99 -16.54 1.04 -5.76
C THR A 99 -15.36 1.20 -4.82
N VAL A 100 -15.00 0.15 -4.11
CA VAL A 100 -13.83 0.10 -3.23
C VAL A 100 -12.83 -0.89 -3.77
N VAL A 101 -11.57 -0.47 -3.89
CA VAL A 101 -10.45 -1.34 -4.28
C VAL A 101 -9.31 -1.19 -3.28
N VAL A 102 -8.81 -2.30 -2.78
CA VAL A 102 -7.61 -2.35 -1.92
C VAL A 102 -6.42 -2.75 -2.75
N LEU A 103 -5.31 -2.00 -2.62
CA LEU A 103 -4.10 -2.20 -3.40
C LEU A 103 -2.94 -2.54 -2.47
N ARG A 104 -2.60 -3.83 -2.34
CA ARG A 104 -1.45 -4.30 -1.56
C ARG A 104 -0.18 -4.09 -2.37
N GLN A 105 0.48 -2.97 -2.10
CA GLN A 105 1.65 -2.55 -2.86
C GLN A 105 2.91 -3.26 -2.40
N ALA A 106 3.74 -3.63 -3.36
CA ALA A 106 5.13 -3.98 -3.17
C ALA A 106 5.95 -2.78 -2.67
N THR A 107 7.19 -3.00 -2.28
CA THR A 107 8.11 -1.93 -1.87
C THR A 107 8.39 -1.03 -3.07
N VAL A 108 7.97 0.22 -2.97
CA VAL A 108 8.09 1.21 -4.06
C VAL A 108 9.50 1.78 -4.10
N TYR A 109 10.09 1.85 -5.29
CA TYR A 109 11.39 2.49 -5.51
C TYR A 109 11.35 3.43 -6.71
N GLY A 110 12.37 4.24 -6.86
CA GLY A 110 12.51 5.19 -7.95
C GLY A 110 12.61 6.63 -7.48
N SER A 111 12.91 7.52 -8.41
CA SER A 111 13.13 8.94 -8.13
C SER A 111 11.84 9.67 -7.77
N SER A 112 11.89 10.52 -6.75
CA SER A 112 10.78 11.38 -6.36
C SER A 112 11.29 12.68 -5.73
N PRO A 113 10.48 13.76 -5.71
CA PRO A 113 10.86 15.02 -5.03
C PRO A 113 11.17 14.84 -3.54
N ARG A 114 10.54 13.84 -2.90
CA ARG A 114 10.82 13.44 -1.53
C ARG A 114 11.32 12.00 -1.51
N MET A 115 12.59 11.83 -1.85
CA MET A 115 13.22 10.53 -1.93
C MET A 115 13.27 9.82 -0.58
N ARG A 116 12.85 8.57 -0.53
CA ARG A 116 12.93 7.73 0.66
C ARG A 116 14.17 6.84 0.59
N PHE A 117 15.22 7.27 1.29
CA PHE A 117 16.49 6.52 1.37
C PHE A 117 16.49 5.40 2.43
N ASP A 118 15.39 5.23 3.13
CA ASP A 118 15.16 4.08 4.04
C ASP A 118 14.69 2.82 3.30
N LEU A 119 14.27 2.95 2.03
CA LEU A 119 13.83 1.81 1.21
C LEU A 119 15.00 1.13 0.50
N VAL A 120 14.92 -0.19 0.40
CA VAL A 120 16.05 -1.06 0.01
C VAL A 120 16.74 -0.63 -1.27
N VAL A 121 16.02 -0.49 -2.38
CA VAL A 121 16.62 -0.14 -3.69
C VAL A 121 17.20 1.26 -3.68
N ASN A 122 16.46 2.23 -3.15
CA ASN A 122 16.91 3.63 -3.07
C ASN A 122 18.15 3.77 -2.18
N ASN A 123 18.17 3.06 -1.05
CA ASN A 123 19.31 3.02 -0.13
C ASN A 123 20.55 2.38 -0.78
N MET A 124 20.40 1.24 -1.43
CA MET A 124 21.48 0.56 -2.11
C MET A 124 22.07 1.41 -3.24
N ALA A 125 21.21 2.03 -4.06
CA ALA A 125 21.64 2.93 -5.13
C ALA A 125 22.43 4.14 -4.60
N TYR A 126 21.90 4.78 -3.55
CA TYR A 126 22.60 5.89 -2.88
C TYR A 126 23.96 5.47 -2.33
N ASN A 127 24.04 4.35 -1.62
CA ASN A 127 25.30 3.88 -1.03
C ASN A 127 26.31 3.45 -2.10
N ALA A 128 25.87 2.81 -3.18
CA ALA A 128 26.73 2.49 -4.30
C ALA A 128 27.34 3.74 -4.93
N TRP A 129 26.55 4.79 -5.11
CA TRP A 129 27.03 6.06 -5.67
C TRP A 129 27.94 6.84 -4.71
N ALA A 130 27.46 7.07 -3.47
CA ALA A 130 28.15 7.92 -2.49
C ALA A 130 29.35 7.24 -1.85
N ASN A 131 29.21 5.98 -1.45
CA ASN A 131 30.17 5.25 -0.64
C ASN A 131 30.93 4.18 -1.43
N LYS A 132 30.60 3.98 -2.72
CA LYS A 132 31.18 2.92 -3.58
C LYS A 132 31.03 1.50 -3.00
N LYS A 133 30.01 1.32 -2.16
CA LYS A 133 29.71 0.05 -1.47
C LYS A 133 28.22 -0.16 -1.39
N ILE A 134 27.77 -1.40 -1.54
CA ILE A 134 26.41 -1.83 -1.23
C ILE A 134 26.44 -2.64 0.04
N GLN A 135 25.73 -2.16 1.05
CA GLN A 135 25.60 -2.87 2.33
C GLN A 135 24.32 -3.68 2.31
N LEU A 136 24.44 -4.99 2.42
CA LEU A 136 23.30 -5.87 2.55
C LEU A 136 22.84 -5.90 4.01
N MET A 137 21.55 -5.82 4.22
CA MET A 137 20.97 -6.06 5.54
C MET A 137 20.87 -7.57 5.77
N ARG A 138 21.24 -8.01 6.98
CA ARG A 138 21.29 -9.43 7.36
C ARG A 138 22.17 -10.22 6.37
N ASN A 139 21.64 -11.32 5.81
CA ASN A 139 22.36 -12.21 4.88
C ASN A 139 22.02 -11.97 3.39
N GLY A 140 21.25 -10.96 3.09
CA GLY A 140 20.83 -10.63 1.71
C GLY A 140 19.86 -11.62 1.04
N LYS A 141 19.37 -12.62 1.77
CA LYS A 141 18.48 -13.67 1.24
C LYS A 141 16.99 -13.38 1.40
N GLN A 142 16.62 -12.18 1.84
CA GLN A 142 15.22 -11.80 2.02
C GLN A 142 14.56 -11.53 0.66
N TRP A 143 13.51 -12.26 0.37
CA TRP A 143 12.64 -11.94 -0.73
C TRP A 143 11.86 -10.65 -0.45
N ARG A 144 11.81 -9.76 -1.42
CA ARG A 144 11.11 -8.48 -1.31
C ARG A 144 10.38 -8.19 -2.61
N PRO A 145 9.05 -8.10 -2.59
CA PRO A 145 8.35 -7.62 -3.76
C PRO A 145 8.68 -6.14 -3.99
N LEU A 146 8.98 -5.80 -5.23
CA LEU A 146 9.40 -4.46 -5.63
C LEU A 146 8.49 -3.92 -6.73
N ILE A 147 8.34 -2.59 -6.80
CA ILE A 147 7.67 -1.92 -7.90
C ILE A 147 8.29 -0.54 -8.14
N HIS A 148 8.52 -0.21 -9.41
CA HIS A 148 8.96 1.13 -9.75
C HIS A 148 7.82 2.14 -9.64
N ILE A 149 8.11 3.36 -9.17
CA ILE A 149 7.08 4.40 -8.91
C ILE A 149 6.23 4.72 -10.14
N TYR A 150 6.82 4.71 -11.35
CA TYR A 150 6.05 4.95 -12.58
C TYR A 150 5.08 3.80 -12.89
N ASP A 151 5.46 2.57 -12.63
CA ASP A 151 4.58 1.42 -12.86
C ASP A 151 3.44 1.40 -11.84
N LEU A 152 3.73 1.76 -10.59
CA LEU A 152 2.70 1.96 -9.57
C LEU A 152 1.71 3.04 -10.00
N ALA A 153 2.19 4.21 -10.45
CA ALA A 153 1.32 5.28 -10.92
C ALA A 153 0.47 4.86 -12.13
N ARG A 154 1.05 4.12 -13.08
CA ARG A 154 0.32 3.54 -14.21
C ARG A 154 -0.75 2.55 -13.78
N ALA A 155 -0.45 1.70 -12.79
CA ALA A 155 -1.42 0.77 -12.22
C ALA A 155 -2.63 1.51 -11.62
N TYR A 156 -2.42 2.58 -10.85
CA TYR A 156 -3.52 3.40 -10.36
C TYR A 156 -4.37 3.99 -11.48
N LEU A 157 -3.74 4.57 -12.49
CA LEU A 157 -4.45 5.14 -13.64
C LEU A 157 -5.21 4.07 -14.44
N TYR A 158 -4.69 2.87 -14.52
CA TYR A 158 -5.35 1.74 -15.18
C TYR A 158 -6.58 1.30 -14.38
N ILE A 159 -6.46 1.09 -13.07
CA ILE A 159 -7.55 0.69 -12.18
C ILE A 159 -8.69 1.73 -12.18
N LEU A 160 -8.37 3.02 -12.28
CA LEU A 160 -9.39 4.06 -12.41
C LEU A 160 -10.22 3.97 -13.69
N LYS A 161 -9.74 3.27 -14.72
CA LYS A 161 -10.44 3.08 -16.01
C LYS A 161 -11.24 1.79 -16.10
N LEU A 162 -11.00 0.82 -15.21
CA LEU A 162 -11.70 -0.46 -15.21
C LEU A 162 -13.17 -0.28 -14.82
N SER A 163 -14.01 -1.22 -15.23
CA SER A 163 -15.42 -1.21 -14.84
C SER A 163 -15.55 -1.44 -13.32
N SER A 164 -16.59 -0.85 -12.72
CA SER A 164 -16.89 -1.11 -11.30
C SER A 164 -17.25 -2.58 -11.05
N GLU A 165 -17.87 -3.23 -12.02
CA GLU A 165 -18.26 -4.65 -11.94
C GLU A 165 -17.06 -5.57 -11.79
N ASP A 166 -15.94 -5.22 -12.43
CA ASP A 166 -14.73 -6.05 -12.42
C ASP A 166 -13.91 -5.88 -11.14
N ILE A 167 -13.96 -4.71 -10.52
CA ILE A 167 -13.00 -4.36 -9.45
C ILE A 167 -13.61 -4.05 -8.09
N ASN A 168 -14.95 -3.94 -7.99
CA ASN A 168 -15.56 -3.56 -6.73
C ASN A 168 -15.40 -4.62 -5.64
N GLY A 169 -14.91 -4.22 -4.48
CA GLY A 169 -14.65 -5.11 -3.36
C GLY A 169 -13.38 -5.97 -3.51
N GLN A 170 -12.57 -5.72 -4.57
CA GLN A 170 -11.37 -6.51 -4.83
C GLN A 170 -10.18 -6.02 -4.00
N ILE A 171 -9.34 -7.00 -3.64
CA ILE A 171 -7.98 -6.78 -3.17
C ILE A 171 -7.08 -7.16 -4.33
N ILE A 172 -6.08 -6.33 -4.63
CA ILE A 172 -5.17 -6.54 -5.76
C ILE A 172 -3.73 -6.35 -5.28
N ASN A 173 -2.88 -7.34 -5.51
CA ASN A 173 -1.45 -7.19 -5.31
C ASN A 173 -0.84 -6.37 -6.45
N ILE A 174 -0.03 -5.36 -6.11
CA ILE A 174 0.66 -4.55 -7.10
C ILE A 174 2.16 -4.65 -6.87
N GLY A 175 2.81 -5.38 -7.76
CA GLY A 175 4.24 -5.64 -7.75
C GLY A 175 4.71 -6.07 -9.12
N SER A 176 6.01 -6.30 -9.24
CA SER A 176 6.60 -6.93 -10.42
C SER A 176 6.75 -8.43 -10.15
N ASP A 177 6.53 -9.26 -11.15
CA ASP A 177 6.64 -10.73 -11.03
C ASP A 177 8.07 -11.25 -11.02
N ASN A 178 9.04 -10.39 -11.37
CA ASN A 178 10.44 -10.74 -11.53
C ASN A 178 11.31 -9.98 -10.51
N HIS A 179 11.38 -10.46 -9.28
CA HIS A 179 12.31 -9.89 -8.33
C HIS A 179 12.85 -10.90 -7.34
N ASN A 180 14.12 -10.90 -7.31
CA ASN A 180 14.97 -11.53 -6.31
C ASN A 180 15.74 -10.44 -5.55
#